data_c7bdd9e1ff2001faea106ab7891b68f1
#
_entry.id   c7bdd9e1ff2001faea106ab7891b68f1
#
_cell.length_a   1.000
_cell.length_b   1.000
_cell.length_c   1.000
_cell.angle_alpha   90.00
_cell.angle_beta   90.00
_cell.angle_gamma   90.00
#
_symmetry.space_group_name_H-M   'P 1'
#
loop_
_entity.id
_entity.type
_entity.pdbx_description
1 polymer ?
#
loop_
_entity_poly.entity_id
_entity_poly.type
_entity_poly.pdbx_seq_one_letter_code
_entity_poly.pdbx_strand_id
1 'polypeptide(L)'
;VVSRLPAGQLAGQRIVLGFAGTRLPAAVERMIRAGEIAGVVFFADNLPSRSAGRRLIRRLQAPPRPPGLRDPLLAMTDQEGGLVKRIDGAPTVSARTMGARGAAFSADQGRRAAADLRRVGINVDLAPVLDVARPGGTIADANRGFGSTAAEVAASAVPFAAALQGGGVATTGKHFPGLGSARLNTDDAVQRIDLSKSTLREVDEAPYRRFVEAGGDVVMLSTAVYPALSPQPAAFSSQIATGELRERLGFKGVSITDALDTVAVRSFGGPAKVATAAARAGTDLLLYTDPTEAAKAQRALLHALRTSTISRASSEESVQRVLSLRHDLSQSG
;
A
#
# COMPACT_ATOMS: atom_id res chain seq x y z
N VAL A 1 -17.61 -16.34 -4.54
CA VAL A 1 -16.93 -15.90 -5.78
C VAL A 1 -15.48 -16.35 -5.76
N VAL A 2 -14.69 -16.05 -4.71
CA VAL A 2 -13.24 -16.27 -4.67
C VAL A 2 -12.85 -17.75 -4.81
N SER A 3 -13.56 -18.67 -4.16
CA SER A 3 -13.28 -20.12 -4.22
C SER A 3 -13.40 -20.72 -5.63
N ARG A 4 -14.06 -20.02 -6.56
CA ARG A 4 -14.22 -20.46 -7.96
C ARG A 4 -13.19 -19.83 -8.90
N LEU A 5 -12.32 -18.95 -8.43
CA LEU A 5 -11.30 -18.32 -9.27
C LEU A 5 -10.26 -19.35 -9.70
N PRO A 6 -9.89 -19.38 -11.00
CA PRO A 6 -8.71 -20.12 -11.46
C PRO A 6 -7.45 -19.66 -10.72
N ALA A 7 -6.48 -20.56 -10.55
CA ALA A 7 -5.24 -20.25 -9.83
C ALA A 7 -4.48 -19.03 -10.40
N GLY A 8 -4.54 -18.80 -11.73
CA GLY A 8 -3.94 -17.64 -12.38
C GLY A 8 -4.57 -16.33 -11.93
N GLN A 9 -5.91 -16.29 -11.82
CA GLN A 9 -6.64 -15.13 -11.32
C GLN A 9 -6.40 -14.95 -9.82
N LEU A 10 -6.43 -16.03 -9.03
CA LEU A 10 -6.15 -15.98 -7.60
C LEU A 10 -4.74 -15.43 -7.31
N ALA A 11 -3.74 -15.84 -8.08
CA ALA A 11 -2.39 -15.27 -8.01
C ALA A 11 -2.37 -13.79 -8.44
N GLY A 12 -3.04 -13.47 -9.54
CA GLY A 12 -3.03 -12.14 -10.13
C GLY A 12 -3.76 -11.10 -9.28
N GLN A 13 -4.85 -11.46 -8.60
CA GLN A 13 -5.57 -10.56 -7.69
C GLN A 13 -4.75 -10.20 -6.43
N ARG A 14 -3.51 -10.64 -6.33
CA ARG A 14 -2.53 -10.23 -5.31
C ARG A 14 -1.44 -9.31 -5.86
N ILE A 15 -1.49 -8.95 -7.15
CA ILE A 15 -0.47 -8.12 -7.80
C ILE A 15 -0.98 -6.70 -8.00
N VAL A 16 -0.19 -5.74 -7.55
CA VAL A 16 -0.25 -4.33 -7.92
C VAL A 16 1.03 -4.00 -8.66
N LEU A 17 0.93 -3.33 -9.81
CA LEU A 17 2.10 -2.95 -10.60
C LEU A 17 2.09 -1.49 -11.00
N GLY A 18 3.30 -0.92 -11.20
CA GLY A 18 3.53 0.35 -11.86
C GLY A 18 4.00 0.14 -13.30
N PHE A 19 4.04 1.21 -14.07
CA PHE A 19 4.67 1.27 -15.38
C PHE A 19 5.04 2.72 -15.73
N ALA A 20 5.99 2.93 -16.62
CA ALA A 20 6.43 4.27 -17.02
C ALA A 20 5.50 4.90 -18.09
N GLY A 21 5.37 6.23 -18.03
CA GLY A 21 4.72 7.05 -19.06
C GLY A 21 3.19 7.04 -19.02
N THR A 22 2.58 7.68 -20.01
CA THR A 22 1.14 8.01 -20.04
C THR A 22 0.30 7.07 -20.90
N ARG A 23 0.87 5.94 -21.32
CA ARG A 23 0.17 4.93 -22.14
C ARG A 23 0.11 3.60 -21.42
N LEU A 24 -1.08 3.00 -21.35
CA LEU A 24 -1.25 1.65 -20.82
C LEU A 24 -0.49 0.64 -21.68
N PRO A 25 0.52 -0.08 -21.13
CA PRO A 25 1.24 -1.08 -21.91
C PRO A 25 0.33 -2.25 -22.30
N ALA A 26 0.51 -2.78 -23.52
CA ALA A 26 -0.29 -3.91 -24.02
C ALA A 26 -0.17 -5.17 -23.11
N ALA A 27 0.97 -5.38 -22.47
CA ALA A 27 1.15 -6.47 -21.52
C ALA A 27 0.25 -6.30 -20.29
N VAL A 28 0.16 -5.08 -19.73
CA VAL A 28 -0.72 -4.77 -18.60
C VAL A 28 -2.19 -4.93 -19.01
N GLU A 29 -2.57 -4.47 -20.19
CA GLU A 29 -3.95 -4.65 -20.69
C GLU A 29 -4.31 -6.15 -20.82
N ARG A 30 -3.39 -7.01 -21.28
CA ARG A 30 -3.62 -8.46 -21.29
C ARG A 30 -3.85 -9.03 -19.89
N MET A 31 -3.04 -8.62 -18.91
CA MET A 31 -3.22 -9.04 -17.49
C MET A 31 -4.60 -8.60 -16.95
N ILE A 32 -5.06 -7.39 -17.28
CA ILE A 32 -6.39 -6.90 -16.89
C ILE A 32 -7.49 -7.79 -17.48
N ARG A 33 -7.42 -8.08 -18.78
CA ARG A 33 -8.41 -8.94 -19.48
C ARG A 33 -8.44 -10.37 -18.94
N ALA A 34 -7.29 -10.88 -18.52
CA ALA A 34 -7.17 -12.20 -17.90
C ALA A 34 -7.64 -12.23 -16.43
N GLY A 35 -7.81 -11.07 -15.78
CA GLY A 35 -8.09 -10.97 -14.34
C GLY A 35 -6.85 -11.27 -13.49
N GLU A 36 -5.67 -11.03 -14.03
CA GLU A 36 -4.37 -11.36 -13.41
C GLU A 36 -3.66 -10.16 -12.78
N ILE A 37 -4.44 -9.14 -12.36
CA ILE A 37 -3.96 -7.95 -11.68
C ILE A 37 -5.06 -7.38 -10.78
N ALA A 38 -4.70 -6.92 -9.57
CA ALA A 38 -5.60 -6.25 -8.64
C ALA A 38 -5.66 -4.73 -8.85
N GLY A 39 -4.55 -4.11 -9.22
CA GLY A 39 -4.45 -2.67 -9.35
C GLY A 39 -3.17 -2.18 -9.98
N VAL A 40 -3.10 -0.86 -10.14
CA VAL A 40 -1.95 -0.13 -10.67
C VAL A 40 -1.58 1.01 -9.74
N VAL A 41 -0.27 1.16 -9.46
CA VAL A 41 0.28 2.35 -8.82
C VAL A 41 0.78 3.33 -9.90
N PHE A 42 0.42 4.60 -9.75
CA PHE A 42 0.79 5.68 -10.66
C PHE A 42 1.78 6.62 -10.01
N PHE A 43 2.81 6.99 -10.76
CA PHE A 43 3.83 7.95 -10.39
C PHE A 43 3.65 9.28 -11.14
N ALA A 44 4.51 10.27 -10.89
CA ALA A 44 4.38 11.61 -11.47
C ALA A 44 4.46 11.61 -13.01
N ASP A 45 5.26 10.73 -13.61
CA ASP A 45 5.38 10.59 -15.06
C ASP A 45 4.12 10.03 -15.74
N ASN A 46 3.29 9.28 -15.00
CA ASN A 46 1.98 8.84 -15.47
C ASN A 46 0.92 9.96 -15.39
N LEU A 47 1.12 10.93 -14.51
CA LEU A 47 0.14 11.94 -14.12
C LEU A 47 0.64 13.38 -14.39
N PRO A 48 1.18 13.71 -15.59
CA PRO A 48 1.76 15.02 -15.89
C PRO A 48 0.71 16.14 -15.88
N SER A 49 -0.57 15.81 -15.92
CA SER A 49 -1.70 16.70 -15.68
C SER A 49 -2.93 15.90 -15.26
N ARG A 50 -3.88 16.54 -14.57
CA ARG A 50 -5.16 15.90 -14.19
C ARG A 50 -5.91 15.30 -15.38
N SER A 51 -5.91 15.98 -16.54
CA SER A 51 -6.58 15.50 -17.75
C SER A 51 -5.88 14.28 -18.35
N ALA A 52 -4.55 14.24 -18.37
CA ALA A 52 -3.79 13.08 -18.84
C ALA A 52 -3.99 11.88 -17.91
N GLY A 53 -3.88 12.07 -16.60
CA GLY A 53 -4.14 11.03 -15.61
C GLY A 53 -5.55 10.45 -15.73
N ARG A 54 -6.57 11.32 -15.83
CA ARG A 54 -7.95 10.88 -16.01
C ARG A 54 -8.15 10.06 -17.30
N ARG A 55 -7.49 10.42 -18.40
CA ARG A 55 -7.54 9.61 -19.63
C ARG A 55 -6.87 8.27 -19.46
N LEU A 56 -5.71 8.23 -18.81
CA LEU A 56 -4.96 7.00 -18.55
C LEU A 56 -5.77 6.04 -17.67
N ILE A 57 -6.30 6.52 -16.54
CA ILE A 57 -7.06 5.69 -15.60
C ILE A 57 -8.38 5.20 -16.22
N ARG A 58 -9.07 6.01 -17.03
CA ARG A 58 -10.22 5.51 -17.79
C ARG A 58 -9.82 4.39 -18.76
N ARG A 59 -8.66 4.48 -19.41
CA ARG A 59 -8.13 3.40 -20.25
C ARG A 59 -7.78 2.15 -19.45
N LEU A 60 -7.25 2.31 -18.21
CA LEU A 60 -7.00 1.19 -17.31
C LEU A 60 -8.30 0.44 -16.95
N GLN A 61 -9.38 1.18 -16.70
CA GLN A 61 -10.66 0.60 -16.28
C GLN A 61 -11.52 0.04 -17.42
N ALA A 62 -11.23 0.42 -18.68
CA ALA A 62 -12.04 0.08 -19.85
C ALA A 62 -12.00 -1.40 -20.29
N PRO A 63 -10.87 -2.15 -20.20
CA PRO A 63 -10.85 -3.53 -20.64
C PRO A 63 -11.83 -4.41 -19.87
N PRO A 64 -12.60 -5.28 -20.55
CA PRO A 64 -13.50 -6.21 -19.88
C PRO A 64 -12.70 -7.18 -19.00
N ARG A 65 -13.22 -7.41 -17.81
CA ARG A 65 -12.66 -8.34 -16.81
C ARG A 65 -13.55 -9.58 -16.66
N PRO A 66 -12.99 -10.72 -16.24
CA PRO A 66 -13.74 -11.95 -16.02
C PRO A 66 -14.91 -11.77 -15.04
N PRO A 67 -15.95 -12.60 -15.11
CA PRO A 67 -17.02 -12.62 -14.12
C PRO A 67 -16.46 -12.74 -12.69
N GLY A 68 -17.04 -11.96 -11.75
CA GLY A 68 -16.57 -11.89 -10.36
C GLY A 68 -15.38 -10.95 -10.12
N LEU A 69 -14.76 -10.39 -11.18
CA LEU A 69 -13.65 -9.45 -11.09
C LEU A 69 -13.96 -8.10 -11.76
N ARG A 70 -15.24 -7.77 -11.96
CA ARG A 70 -15.69 -6.60 -12.74
C ARG A 70 -15.60 -5.28 -11.99
N ASP A 71 -15.57 -5.31 -10.65
CA ASP A 71 -15.39 -4.10 -9.86
C ASP A 71 -14.11 -3.37 -10.28
N PRO A 72 -14.06 -2.02 -10.17
CA PRO A 72 -12.91 -1.23 -10.60
C PRO A 72 -11.59 -1.75 -10.02
N LEU A 73 -10.54 -1.72 -10.83
CA LEU A 73 -9.18 -1.98 -10.34
C LEU A 73 -8.78 -0.91 -9.32
N LEU A 74 -7.91 -1.29 -8.40
CA LEU A 74 -7.28 -0.33 -7.50
C LEU A 74 -6.35 0.57 -8.31
N ALA A 75 -6.67 1.87 -8.37
CA ALA A 75 -5.87 2.91 -8.97
C ALA A 75 -5.21 3.70 -7.85
N MET A 76 -3.91 3.46 -7.63
CA MET A 76 -3.19 3.93 -6.45
C MET A 76 -2.20 5.03 -6.80
N THR A 77 -1.91 5.91 -5.85
CA THR A 77 -0.80 6.88 -5.94
C THR A 77 -0.37 7.34 -4.55
N ASP A 78 0.83 7.94 -4.44
CA ASP A 78 1.30 8.58 -3.22
C ASP A 78 0.94 10.06 -3.25
N GLN A 79 -0.06 10.46 -2.49
CA GLN A 79 -0.48 11.85 -2.35
C GLN A 79 -0.36 12.30 -0.89
N GLU A 80 0.85 12.16 -0.32
CA GLU A 80 1.14 12.50 1.09
C GLU A 80 1.13 14.02 1.34
N GLY A 81 1.43 14.79 0.31
CA GLY A 81 1.77 16.21 0.40
C GLY A 81 3.27 16.47 0.52
N GLY A 82 3.68 17.75 0.52
CA GLY A 82 5.10 18.09 0.55
C GLY A 82 5.87 17.53 -0.64
N LEU A 83 6.97 16.81 -0.40
CA LEU A 83 7.83 16.23 -1.44
C LEU A 83 7.20 15.01 -2.12
N VAL A 84 6.32 14.28 -1.43
CA VAL A 84 5.68 13.07 -1.96
C VAL A 84 4.25 13.40 -2.38
N LYS A 85 4.13 13.88 -3.61
CA LYS A 85 2.87 14.27 -4.22
C LYS A 85 2.95 14.04 -5.73
N ARG A 86 1.92 13.38 -6.32
CA ARG A 86 1.93 12.98 -7.73
C ARG A 86 0.98 13.77 -8.61
N ILE A 87 -0.04 14.41 -8.02
CA ILE A 87 -0.94 15.31 -8.75
C ILE A 87 -0.96 16.69 -8.12
N ASP A 88 -1.24 17.70 -8.91
CA ASP A 88 -1.49 19.05 -8.40
C ASP A 88 -2.75 19.08 -7.54
N GLY A 89 -2.70 19.79 -6.40
CA GLY A 89 -3.82 19.90 -5.49
C GLY A 89 -3.44 19.63 -4.03
N ALA A 90 -4.40 19.18 -3.27
CA ALA A 90 -4.21 18.82 -1.86
C ALA A 90 -3.56 17.43 -1.71
N PRO A 91 -2.82 17.19 -0.60
CA PRO A 91 -2.43 18.17 0.40
C PRO A 91 -1.48 19.22 -0.17
N THR A 92 -1.68 20.49 0.22
CA THR A 92 -0.86 21.62 -0.26
C THR A 92 0.40 21.84 0.57
N VAL A 93 0.53 21.11 1.67
CA VAL A 93 1.63 21.20 2.64
C VAL A 93 2.11 19.80 3.00
N SER A 94 3.28 19.71 3.68
CA SER A 94 3.81 18.43 4.17
C SER A 94 3.01 17.88 5.34
N ALA A 95 3.16 16.56 5.62
CA ALA A 95 2.57 15.91 6.79
C ALA A 95 3.01 16.59 8.10
N ARG A 96 4.29 16.98 8.22
CA ARG A 96 4.79 17.75 9.36
C ARG A 96 4.01 19.04 9.58
N THR A 97 3.72 19.77 8.52
CA THR A 97 2.93 21.00 8.60
C THR A 97 1.47 20.71 8.98
N MET A 98 0.88 19.65 8.43
CA MET A 98 -0.46 19.20 8.83
C MET A 98 -0.51 18.84 10.30
N GLY A 99 0.44 18.08 10.80
CA GLY A 99 0.57 17.72 12.21
C GLY A 99 0.66 18.93 13.12
N ALA A 100 1.53 19.90 12.79
CA ALA A 100 1.69 21.14 13.54
C ALA A 100 0.43 22.02 13.54
N ARG A 101 -0.43 21.93 12.53
CA ARG A 101 -1.69 22.68 12.41
C ARG A 101 -2.89 21.92 12.99
N GLY A 102 -2.72 20.66 13.35
CA GLY A 102 -3.67 19.84 14.09
C GLY A 102 -4.77 19.17 13.25
N ALA A 103 -5.62 18.45 13.95
CA ALA A 103 -6.62 17.53 13.42
C ALA A 103 -7.58 18.16 12.38
N ALA A 104 -8.16 19.31 12.69
CA ALA A 104 -9.14 19.96 11.81
C ALA A 104 -8.54 20.36 10.46
N PHE A 105 -7.30 20.87 10.48
CA PHE A 105 -6.58 21.22 9.26
C PHE A 105 -6.19 19.96 8.46
N SER A 106 -5.71 18.92 9.14
CA SER A 106 -5.38 17.65 8.50
C SER A 106 -6.61 17.03 7.81
N ALA A 107 -7.77 17.02 8.49
CA ALA A 107 -9.02 16.55 7.90
C ALA A 107 -9.46 17.39 6.70
N ASP A 108 -9.26 18.72 6.72
CA ASP A 108 -9.56 19.58 5.55
C ASP A 108 -8.67 19.23 4.36
N GLN A 109 -7.35 19.00 4.58
CA GLN A 109 -6.45 18.56 3.54
C GLN A 109 -6.85 17.18 2.99
N GLY A 110 -7.29 16.26 3.85
CA GLY A 110 -7.79 14.93 3.45
C GLY A 110 -9.04 15.02 2.55
N ARG A 111 -10.05 15.82 2.92
CA ARG A 111 -11.24 16.03 2.08
C ARG A 111 -10.91 16.59 0.71
N ARG A 112 -10.02 17.59 0.65
CA ARG A 112 -9.57 18.19 -0.60
C ARG A 112 -8.77 17.20 -1.45
N ALA A 113 -7.88 16.42 -0.82
CA ALA A 113 -7.11 15.39 -1.49
C ALA A 113 -8.04 14.33 -2.11
N ALA A 114 -9.04 13.86 -1.36
CA ALA A 114 -10.04 12.93 -1.89
C ALA A 114 -10.74 13.47 -3.15
N ALA A 115 -11.20 14.73 -3.09
CA ALA A 115 -11.86 15.36 -4.24
C ALA A 115 -10.92 15.46 -5.47
N ASP A 116 -9.65 15.82 -5.26
CA ASP A 116 -8.67 15.93 -6.34
C ASP A 116 -8.32 14.55 -6.93
N LEU A 117 -8.09 13.54 -6.09
CA LEU A 117 -7.80 12.16 -6.49
C LEU A 117 -8.95 11.54 -7.29
N ARG A 118 -10.17 11.68 -6.81
CA ARG A 118 -11.37 11.16 -7.49
C ARG A 118 -11.61 11.80 -8.85
N ARG A 119 -11.35 13.10 -9.00
CA ARG A 119 -11.46 13.79 -10.30
C ARG A 119 -10.52 13.19 -11.35
N VAL A 120 -9.39 12.63 -10.93
CA VAL A 120 -8.43 11.93 -11.82
C VAL A 120 -8.82 10.47 -12.00
N GLY A 121 -9.56 9.88 -11.07
CA GLY A 121 -9.98 8.47 -11.07
C GLY A 121 -9.13 7.58 -10.16
N ILE A 122 -8.29 8.18 -9.31
CA ILE A 122 -7.57 7.49 -8.24
C ILE A 122 -8.58 7.12 -7.14
N ASN A 123 -8.54 5.88 -6.68
CA ASN A 123 -9.43 5.36 -5.65
C ASN A 123 -8.70 4.83 -4.40
N VAL A 124 -7.36 4.81 -4.40
CA VAL A 124 -6.54 4.50 -3.23
C VAL A 124 -5.42 5.51 -3.12
N ASP A 125 -5.26 6.13 -1.95
CA ASP A 125 -4.09 6.93 -1.62
C ASP A 125 -3.14 6.11 -0.75
N LEU A 126 -1.87 6.02 -1.16
CA LEU A 126 -0.80 5.42 -0.36
C LEU A 126 -0.33 6.42 0.71
N ALA A 127 -1.29 6.89 1.51
CA ALA A 127 -1.16 7.82 2.63
C ALA A 127 -2.29 7.54 3.66
N PRO A 128 -2.11 7.90 4.93
CA PRO A 128 -1.05 8.70 5.54
C PRO A 128 0.21 7.89 5.95
N VAL A 129 1.34 8.62 6.10
CA VAL A 129 2.50 8.11 6.82
C VAL A 129 2.20 8.12 8.32
N LEU A 130 2.22 6.95 8.96
CA LEU A 130 1.96 6.75 10.39
C LEU A 130 3.25 6.61 11.20
N ASP A 131 4.41 6.72 10.55
CA ASP A 131 5.71 6.60 11.19
C ASP A 131 5.94 7.76 12.17
N VAL A 132 6.40 7.43 13.39
CA VAL A 132 6.78 8.41 14.40
C VAL A 132 8.14 8.99 14.02
N ALA A 133 8.17 10.24 13.59
CA ALA A 133 9.37 10.90 13.05
C ALA A 133 10.42 11.10 14.13
N ARG A 134 11.61 10.51 13.94
CA ARG A 134 12.76 10.64 14.85
C ARG A 134 13.85 11.51 14.25
N PRO A 135 14.58 12.28 15.06
CA PRO A 135 15.73 13.10 14.57
C PRO A 135 16.74 12.23 13.82
N GLY A 136 17.18 12.70 12.65
CA GLY A 136 18.10 11.97 11.76
C GLY A 136 17.52 10.75 11.06
N GLY A 137 16.20 10.56 11.15
CA GLY A 137 15.47 9.57 10.36
C GLY A 137 14.94 10.16 9.06
N THR A 138 14.94 9.37 7.99
CA THR A 138 14.51 9.83 6.64
C THR A 138 13.08 10.38 6.62
N ILE A 139 12.20 9.88 7.48
CA ILE A 139 10.82 10.38 7.60
C ILE A 139 10.79 11.82 8.15
N ALA A 140 11.62 12.10 9.18
CA ALA A 140 11.73 13.44 9.76
C ALA A 140 12.38 14.43 8.79
N ASP A 141 13.49 14.02 8.16
CA ASP A 141 14.28 14.86 7.25
C ASP A 141 13.48 15.24 5.99
N ALA A 142 12.64 14.35 5.51
CA ALA A 142 11.74 14.59 4.38
C ALA A 142 10.40 15.28 4.77
N ASN A 143 10.18 15.62 6.05
CA ASN A 143 8.93 16.18 6.57
C ASN A 143 7.67 15.33 6.28
N ARG A 144 7.84 14.01 6.20
CA ARG A 144 6.75 13.05 5.89
C ARG A 144 5.95 12.60 7.11
N GLY A 145 6.48 12.75 8.34
CA GLY A 145 5.78 12.38 9.56
C GLY A 145 4.88 13.50 10.10
N PHE A 146 3.71 13.16 10.62
CA PHE A 146 2.78 14.10 11.24
C PHE A 146 3.24 14.60 12.61
N GLY A 147 4.17 13.92 13.27
CA GLY A 147 4.69 14.29 14.57
C GLY A 147 5.87 13.42 15.00
N SER A 148 6.45 13.76 16.13
CA SER A 148 7.59 13.08 16.77
C SER A 148 7.18 12.14 17.90
N THR A 149 5.90 12.13 18.25
CA THR A 149 5.29 11.22 19.21
C THR A 149 4.12 10.46 18.59
N ALA A 150 3.81 9.29 19.12
CA ALA A 150 2.68 8.48 18.68
C ALA A 150 1.34 9.23 18.78
N ALA A 151 1.18 10.04 19.82
CA ALA A 151 -0.02 10.83 20.08
C ALA A 151 -0.19 11.94 19.00
N GLU A 152 0.87 12.68 18.67
CA GLU A 152 0.85 13.72 17.63
C GLU A 152 0.50 13.11 16.27
N VAL A 153 1.14 11.98 15.90
CA VAL A 153 0.88 11.29 14.65
C VAL A 153 -0.58 10.87 14.56
N ALA A 154 -1.10 10.17 15.59
CA ALA A 154 -2.47 9.69 15.60
C ALA A 154 -3.49 10.85 15.55
N ALA A 155 -3.24 11.93 16.32
CA ALA A 155 -4.13 13.08 16.41
C ALA A 155 -4.35 13.81 15.07
N SER A 156 -3.42 13.69 14.12
CA SER A 156 -3.50 14.38 12.83
C SER A 156 -3.65 13.44 11.64
N ALA A 157 -2.93 12.31 11.61
CA ALA A 157 -2.97 11.36 10.51
C ALA A 157 -4.31 10.60 10.44
N VAL A 158 -4.91 10.25 11.59
CA VAL A 158 -6.21 9.54 11.61
C VAL A 158 -7.35 10.42 11.09
N PRO A 159 -7.52 11.70 11.50
CA PRO A 159 -8.49 12.59 10.88
C PRO A 159 -8.26 12.84 9.39
N PHE A 160 -7.00 12.91 8.93
CA PHE A 160 -6.68 12.99 7.50
C PHE A 160 -7.19 11.75 6.75
N ALA A 161 -6.90 10.55 7.28
CA ALA A 161 -7.36 9.28 6.70
C ALA A 161 -8.88 9.19 6.66
N ALA A 162 -9.56 9.46 7.78
CA ALA A 162 -11.02 9.41 7.85
C ALA A 162 -11.69 10.38 6.85
N ALA A 163 -11.08 11.54 6.62
CA ALA A 163 -11.57 12.50 5.64
C ALA A 163 -11.36 12.05 4.19
N LEU A 164 -10.26 11.37 3.89
CA LEU A 164 -10.04 10.70 2.59
C LEU A 164 -11.09 9.61 2.33
N GLN A 165 -11.30 8.72 3.31
CA GLN A 165 -12.29 7.66 3.24
C GLN A 165 -13.72 8.20 3.04
N GLY A 166 -14.09 9.22 3.82
CA GLY A 166 -15.37 9.91 3.68
C GLY A 166 -15.58 10.57 2.31
N GLY A 167 -14.49 10.84 1.57
CA GLY A 167 -14.49 11.30 0.18
C GLY A 167 -14.46 10.16 -0.85
N GLY A 168 -14.54 8.88 -0.45
CA GLY A 168 -14.54 7.71 -1.34
C GLY A 168 -13.18 7.33 -1.90
N VAL A 169 -12.09 7.60 -1.18
CA VAL A 169 -10.71 7.18 -1.51
C VAL A 169 -10.20 6.34 -0.35
N ALA A 170 -9.82 5.08 -0.61
CA ALA A 170 -9.21 4.23 0.41
C ALA A 170 -7.85 4.77 0.86
N THR A 171 -7.55 4.58 2.12
CA THR A 171 -6.34 5.09 2.78
C THR A 171 -5.35 4.00 3.10
N THR A 172 -4.06 4.33 3.11
CA THR A 172 -2.98 3.39 3.41
C THR A 172 -2.09 3.90 4.53
N GLY A 173 -2.20 3.32 5.72
CA GLY A 173 -1.26 3.59 6.81
C GLY A 173 0.10 2.95 6.54
N LYS A 174 1.19 3.72 6.56
CA LYS A 174 2.53 3.24 6.18
C LYS A 174 3.64 3.83 7.05
N HIS A 175 4.74 3.13 7.25
CA HIS A 175 5.19 1.79 6.80
C HIS A 175 5.29 0.84 8.00
N PHE A 176 4.31 -0.03 8.19
CA PHE A 176 4.18 -0.92 9.36
C PHE A 176 5.40 -1.84 9.53
N PRO A 177 5.90 -2.07 10.75
CA PRO A 177 5.40 -1.63 12.06
C PRO A 177 5.89 -0.23 12.50
N GLY A 178 6.57 0.52 11.65
CA GLY A 178 7.05 1.88 11.90
C GLY A 178 8.49 2.09 11.41
N LEU A 179 8.66 3.01 10.46
CA LEU A 179 9.92 3.28 9.77
C LEU A 179 10.63 4.55 10.29
N GLY A 180 10.08 5.19 11.33
CA GLY A 180 10.52 6.53 11.76
C GLY A 180 11.97 6.66 12.21
N SER A 181 12.65 5.54 12.55
CA SER A 181 14.08 5.52 12.91
C SER A 181 15.00 5.09 11.78
N ALA A 182 14.47 4.79 10.57
CA ALA A 182 15.30 4.48 9.41
C ALA A 182 16.09 5.70 8.96
N ARG A 183 17.40 5.51 8.73
CA ARG A 183 18.29 6.60 8.33
C ARG A 183 18.31 6.84 6.82
N LEU A 184 18.03 5.81 6.03
CA LEU A 184 17.97 5.87 4.57
C LEU A 184 16.62 5.36 4.09
N ASN A 185 16.27 5.70 2.83
CA ASN A 185 15.10 5.16 2.18
C ASN A 185 15.25 3.64 1.99
N THR A 186 14.17 2.90 2.27
CA THR A 186 14.08 1.45 2.07
C THR A 186 14.15 1.04 0.60
N ASP A 187 14.00 1.96 -0.35
CA ASP A 187 14.21 1.68 -1.77
C ASP A 187 15.70 1.55 -2.12
N ASP A 188 16.56 2.32 -1.44
CA ASP A 188 17.97 2.44 -1.75
C ASP A 188 18.83 1.44 -0.97
N ALA A 189 18.48 1.18 0.29
CA ALA A 189 19.27 0.32 1.17
C ALA A 189 18.42 -0.43 2.19
N VAL A 190 18.82 -1.67 2.50
CA VAL A 190 18.22 -2.44 3.58
C VAL A 190 18.33 -1.67 4.89
N GLN A 191 17.22 -1.36 5.50
CA GLN A 191 17.19 -0.72 6.81
C GLN A 191 16.98 -1.78 7.90
N ARG A 192 17.70 -1.61 8.99
CA ARG A 192 17.55 -2.40 10.19
C ARG A 192 17.10 -1.50 11.33
N ILE A 193 15.99 -1.81 11.94
CA ILE A 193 15.37 -1.02 13.00
C ILE A 193 15.63 -1.71 14.34
N ASP A 194 16.73 -1.32 14.99
CA ASP A 194 17.20 -1.91 16.24
C ASP A 194 16.53 -1.27 17.48
N LEU A 195 15.19 -1.26 17.48
CA LEU A 195 14.37 -0.84 18.62
C LEU A 195 13.92 -2.07 19.43
N SER A 196 13.67 -1.88 20.73
CA SER A 196 13.12 -2.94 21.56
C SER A 196 11.69 -3.29 21.12
N LYS A 197 11.25 -4.51 21.40
CA LYS A 197 9.88 -4.95 21.14
C LYS A 197 8.84 -4.09 21.84
N SER A 198 9.12 -3.65 23.07
CA SER A 198 8.25 -2.73 23.81
C SER A 198 8.16 -1.38 23.11
N THR A 199 9.29 -0.78 22.69
CA THR A 199 9.30 0.49 21.95
C THR A 199 8.51 0.39 20.65
N LEU A 200 8.73 -0.67 19.87
CA LEU A 200 7.97 -0.89 18.63
C LEU A 200 6.45 -0.94 18.91
N ARG A 201 6.02 -1.73 19.89
CA ARG A 201 4.59 -1.92 20.20
C ARG A 201 3.92 -0.72 20.86
N GLU A 202 4.62 -0.01 21.72
CA GLU A 202 4.07 1.08 22.54
C GLU A 202 4.17 2.44 21.86
N VAL A 203 5.16 2.63 20.98
CA VAL A 203 5.41 3.89 20.29
C VAL A 203 5.12 3.78 18.81
N ASP A 204 5.81 2.89 18.09
CA ASP A 204 5.77 2.87 16.62
C ASP A 204 4.46 2.30 16.06
N GLU A 205 3.89 1.28 16.72
CA GLU A 205 2.62 0.68 16.31
C GLU A 205 1.39 1.38 16.93
N ALA A 206 1.57 2.30 17.88
CA ALA A 206 0.43 2.99 18.51
C ALA A 206 -0.39 3.83 17.54
N PRO A 207 0.18 4.57 16.55
CA PRO A 207 -0.60 5.25 15.51
C PRO A 207 -1.41 4.26 14.65
N TYR A 208 -0.86 3.09 14.35
CA TYR A 208 -1.56 2.05 13.58
C TYR A 208 -2.75 1.48 14.35
N ARG A 209 -2.63 1.31 15.67
CA ARG A 209 -3.78 0.89 16.49
C ARG A 209 -4.93 1.87 16.34
N ARG A 210 -4.67 3.17 16.41
CA ARG A 210 -5.68 4.22 16.21
C ARG A 210 -6.25 4.25 14.81
N PHE A 211 -5.41 4.01 13.80
CA PHE A 211 -5.84 3.90 12.41
C PHE A 211 -6.75 2.69 12.19
N VAL A 212 -6.43 1.53 12.77
CA VAL A 212 -7.24 0.31 12.72
C VAL A 212 -8.58 0.49 13.46
N GLU A 213 -8.55 1.08 14.66
CA GLU A 213 -9.76 1.40 15.44
C GLU A 213 -10.69 2.37 14.68
N ALA A 214 -10.14 3.27 13.88
CA ALA A 214 -10.89 4.19 13.03
C ALA A 214 -11.38 3.58 11.70
N GLY A 215 -11.13 2.29 11.45
CA GLY A 215 -11.57 1.59 10.23
C GLY A 215 -10.68 1.83 9.03
N GLY A 216 -9.38 1.98 9.21
CA GLY A 216 -8.42 2.14 8.12
C GLY A 216 -8.46 1.00 7.09
N ASP A 217 -8.39 1.32 5.80
CA ASP A 217 -8.64 0.36 4.71
C ASP A 217 -7.44 -0.53 4.39
N VAL A 218 -6.25 0.10 4.28
CA VAL A 218 -5.03 -0.57 3.84
C VAL A 218 -3.89 -0.27 4.81
N VAL A 219 -3.01 -1.26 5.05
CA VAL A 219 -1.74 -1.07 5.77
C VAL A 219 -0.59 -1.55 4.90
N MET A 220 0.39 -0.68 4.67
CA MET A 220 1.60 -1.01 3.95
C MET A 220 2.67 -1.53 4.91
N LEU A 221 3.17 -2.73 4.62
CA LEU A 221 4.26 -3.38 5.35
C LEU A 221 5.60 -2.92 4.82
N SER A 222 6.47 -2.48 5.72
CA SER A 222 7.84 -2.06 5.42
C SER A 222 8.70 -3.22 4.88
N THR A 223 9.67 -2.90 4.06
CA THR A 223 10.76 -3.81 3.64
C THR A 223 11.98 -3.77 4.56
N ALA A 224 11.93 -2.99 5.65
CA ALA A 224 12.95 -2.99 6.68
C ALA A 224 12.89 -4.24 7.58
N VAL A 225 14.02 -4.57 8.21
CA VAL A 225 14.15 -5.66 9.19
C VAL A 225 13.98 -5.10 10.60
N TYR A 226 13.20 -5.77 11.42
CA TYR A 226 12.91 -5.44 12.83
C TYR A 226 13.35 -6.62 13.72
N PRO A 227 14.63 -6.72 14.13
CA PRO A 227 15.16 -7.91 14.75
C PRO A 227 14.47 -8.32 16.06
N ALA A 228 13.94 -7.35 16.80
CA ALA A 228 13.17 -7.62 18.01
C ALA A 228 11.82 -8.33 17.74
N LEU A 229 11.32 -8.32 16.48
CA LEU A 229 10.09 -8.98 16.06
C LEU A 229 10.38 -10.15 15.13
N SER A 230 11.30 -10.00 14.17
CA SER A 230 11.63 -11.01 13.17
C SER A 230 12.99 -10.75 12.53
N PRO A 231 13.76 -11.78 12.17
CA PRO A 231 14.99 -11.63 11.39
C PRO A 231 14.73 -11.33 9.91
N GLN A 232 13.49 -11.44 9.45
CA GLN A 232 13.07 -11.13 8.07
C GLN A 232 12.50 -9.71 7.98
N PRO A 233 12.53 -9.06 6.80
CA PRO A 233 11.78 -7.83 6.55
C PRO A 233 10.30 -7.98 6.95
N ALA A 234 9.68 -6.88 7.40
CA ALA A 234 8.30 -6.91 7.87
C ALA A 234 7.34 -7.50 6.84
N ALA A 235 7.47 -7.13 5.56
CA ALA A 235 6.65 -7.63 4.46
C ALA A 235 6.77 -9.16 4.21
N PHE A 236 7.85 -9.80 4.69
CA PHE A 236 8.14 -11.24 4.51
C PHE A 236 8.01 -12.05 5.80
N SER A 237 7.59 -11.42 6.89
CA SER A 237 7.50 -12.01 8.22
C SER A 237 6.06 -12.27 8.63
N SER A 238 5.68 -13.54 8.82
CA SER A 238 4.37 -13.90 9.38
C SER A 238 4.20 -13.42 10.82
N GLN A 239 5.29 -13.33 11.59
CA GLN A 239 5.25 -12.76 12.94
C GLN A 239 4.80 -11.29 12.92
N ILE A 240 5.15 -10.53 11.87
CA ILE A 240 4.79 -9.11 11.73
C ILE A 240 3.47 -8.98 10.95
N ALA A 241 3.38 -9.52 9.74
CA ALA A 241 2.23 -9.33 8.86
C ALA A 241 0.95 -10.00 9.40
N THR A 242 1.08 -11.14 10.08
CA THR A 242 -0.03 -11.85 10.70
C THR A 242 -0.06 -11.59 12.20
N GLY A 243 1.00 -11.91 12.94
CA GLY A 243 1.02 -11.83 14.40
C GLY A 243 0.82 -10.42 14.94
N GLU A 244 1.65 -9.44 14.53
CA GLU A 244 1.51 -8.08 15.06
C GLU A 244 0.33 -7.34 14.42
N LEU A 245 0.19 -7.36 13.08
CA LEU A 245 -0.84 -6.56 12.41
C LEU A 245 -2.25 -7.15 12.57
N ARG A 246 -2.44 -8.44 12.28
CA ARG A 246 -3.79 -9.02 12.25
C ARG A 246 -4.24 -9.55 13.60
N GLU A 247 -3.40 -10.34 14.27
CA GLU A 247 -3.79 -10.98 15.53
C GLU A 247 -3.77 -9.99 16.69
N ARG A 248 -2.68 -9.22 16.85
CA ARG A 248 -2.53 -8.31 17.98
C ARG A 248 -3.26 -6.97 17.79
N LEU A 249 -3.14 -6.32 16.62
CA LEU A 249 -3.84 -5.04 16.34
C LEU A 249 -5.27 -5.25 15.83
N GLY A 250 -5.67 -6.46 15.46
CA GLY A 250 -7.01 -6.76 14.99
C GLY A 250 -7.34 -6.26 13.59
N PHE A 251 -6.34 -5.93 12.75
CA PHE A 251 -6.56 -5.38 11.41
C PHE A 251 -7.28 -6.37 10.50
N LYS A 252 -8.40 -5.94 9.90
CA LYS A 252 -9.23 -6.75 9.00
C LYS A 252 -9.16 -6.30 7.55
N GLY A 253 -8.59 -5.13 7.28
CA GLY A 253 -8.46 -4.57 5.94
C GLY A 253 -7.38 -5.25 5.10
N VAL A 254 -7.00 -4.61 4.01
CA VAL A 254 -6.02 -5.12 3.05
C VAL A 254 -4.60 -4.76 3.49
N SER A 255 -3.69 -5.73 3.53
CA SER A 255 -2.25 -5.46 3.68
C SER A 255 -1.57 -5.42 2.31
N ILE A 256 -0.65 -4.49 2.12
CA ILE A 256 0.16 -4.35 0.91
C ILE A 256 1.65 -4.27 1.28
N THR A 257 2.53 -4.80 0.45
CA THR A 257 3.97 -4.58 0.64
C THR A 257 4.35 -3.17 0.18
N ASP A 258 5.43 -2.62 0.72
CA ASP A 258 6.20 -1.62 0.01
C ASP A 258 6.79 -2.23 -1.27
N ALA A 259 7.40 -1.41 -2.16
CA ALA A 259 7.85 -1.86 -3.47
C ALA A 259 8.87 -3.02 -3.39
N LEU A 260 8.61 -4.13 -4.10
CA LEU A 260 9.39 -5.37 -4.02
C LEU A 260 10.49 -5.50 -5.07
N ASP A 261 10.59 -4.57 -5.99
CA ASP A 261 11.60 -4.56 -7.07
C ASP A 261 12.70 -3.50 -6.85
N THR A 262 12.79 -2.95 -5.64
CA THR A 262 13.82 -1.99 -5.24
C THR A 262 15.21 -2.64 -5.08
N VAL A 263 16.25 -1.81 -5.11
CA VAL A 263 17.64 -2.27 -4.94
C VAL A 263 17.83 -2.99 -3.60
N ALA A 264 17.28 -2.45 -2.53
CA ALA A 264 17.37 -3.05 -1.20
C ALA A 264 16.73 -4.43 -1.13
N VAL A 265 15.54 -4.59 -1.71
CA VAL A 265 14.80 -5.86 -1.67
C VAL A 265 15.51 -6.98 -2.46
N ARG A 266 16.25 -6.64 -3.53
CA ARG A 266 17.02 -7.62 -4.32
C ARG A 266 18.02 -8.43 -3.50
N SER A 267 18.51 -7.90 -2.38
CA SER A 267 19.40 -8.63 -1.47
C SER A 267 18.74 -9.83 -0.80
N PHE A 268 17.38 -9.85 -0.71
CA PHE A 268 16.61 -10.98 -0.18
C PHE A 268 16.23 -12.00 -1.25
N GLY A 269 16.40 -11.65 -2.53
CA GLY A 269 16.20 -12.53 -3.69
C GLY A 269 15.49 -11.84 -4.84
N GLY A 270 15.34 -12.59 -5.95
CA GLY A 270 14.61 -12.12 -7.12
C GLY A 270 13.08 -12.09 -6.90
N PRO A 271 12.30 -11.50 -7.85
CA PRO A 271 10.86 -11.25 -7.71
C PRO A 271 10.05 -12.50 -7.35
N ALA A 272 10.41 -13.66 -7.88
CA ALA A 272 9.74 -14.91 -7.56
C ALA A 272 9.87 -15.33 -6.09
N LYS A 273 11.09 -15.18 -5.53
CA LYS A 273 11.38 -15.55 -4.14
C LYS A 273 10.66 -14.61 -3.18
N VAL A 274 10.80 -13.29 -3.38
CA VAL A 274 10.20 -12.29 -2.48
C VAL A 274 8.68 -12.29 -2.57
N ALA A 275 8.08 -12.51 -3.76
CA ALA A 275 6.64 -12.68 -3.91
C ALA A 275 6.11 -13.87 -3.09
N THR A 276 6.77 -15.01 -3.20
CA THR A 276 6.39 -16.22 -2.44
C THR A 276 6.56 -16.02 -0.95
N ALA A 277 7.63 -15.33 -0.51
CA ALA A 277 7.87 -15.01 0.90
C ALA A 277 6.78 -14.09 1.47
N ALA A 278 6.46 -12.99 0.79
CA ALA A 278 5.39 -12.08 1.19
C ALA A 278 4.02 -12.76 1.24
N ALA A 279 3.73 -13.60 0.25
CA ALA A 279 2.48 -14.36 0.20
C ALA A 279 2.35 -15.35 1.37
N ARG A 280 3.44 -16.03 1.74
CA ARG A 280 3.49 -16.94 2.90
C ARG A 280 3.40 -16.21 4.23
N ALA A 281 3.89 -14.97 4.29
CA ALA A 281 3.78 -14.13 5.47
C ALA A 281 2.34 -13.65 5.76
N GLY A 282 1.42 -13.79 4.79
CA GLY A 282 0.03 -13.36 4.93
C GLY A 282 -0.24 -11.95 4.40
N THR A 283 0.71 -11.34 3.66
CA THR A 283 0.49 -10.05 2.98
C THR A 283 -0.46 -10.25 1.81
N ASP A 284 -1.47 -9.40 1.64
CA ASP A 284 -2.51 -9.58 0.62
C ASP A 284 -2.06 -9.12 -0.76
N LEU A 285 -1.58 -7.90 -0.88
CA LEU A 285 -1.13 -7.27 -2.12
C LEU A 285 0.39 -7.14 -2.17
N LEU A 286 0.96 -7.44 -3.31
CA LEU A 286 2.38 -7.34 -3.61
C LEU A 286 2.59 -6.25 -4.64
N LEU A 287 3.33 -5.20 -4.25
CA LEU A 287 3.56 -4.02 -5.08
C LEU A 287 4.90 -4.13 -5.83
N TYR A 288 4.85 -3.92 -7.13
CA TYR A 288 5.99 -3.82 -8.03
C TYR A 288 5.90 -2.52 -8.83
N THR A 289 7.02 -1.89 -9.13
CA THR A 289 7.06 -0.67 -9.94
C THR A 289 7.29 -0.95 -11.42
N ASP A 290 7.73 -2.18 -11.76
CA ASP A 290 7.99 -2.65 -13.13
C ASP A 290 7.04 -3.79 -13.53
N PRO A 291 6.38 -3.70 -14.71
CA PRO A 291 5.43 -4.72 -15.17
C PRO A 291 6.09 -6.09 -15.44
N THR A 292 7.37 -6.11 -15.79
CA THR A 292 8.11 -7.36 -16.07
C THR A 292 8.36 -8.12 -14.78
N GLU A 293 8.78 -7.40 -13.72
CA GLU A 293 8.99 -7.97 -12.40
C GLU A 293 7.67 -8.46 -11.79
N ALA A 294 6.59 -7.67 -11.93
CA ALA A 294 5.24 -8.04 -11.53
C ALA A 294 4.76 -9.33 -12.23
N ALA A 295 5.01 -9.47 -13.53
CA ALA A 295 4.65 -10.69 -14.30
C ALA A 295 5.47 -11.91 -13.85
N LYS A 296 6.74 -11.75 -13.45
CA LYS A 296 7.55 -12.82 -12.85
C LYS A 296 6.97 -13.26 -11.51
N ALA A 297 6.58 -12.29 -10.67
CA ALA A 297 5.95 -12.53 -9.38
C ALA A 297 4.61 -13.26 -9.52
N GLN A 298 3.74 -12.82 -10.43
CA GLN A 298 2.45 -13.46 -10.71
C GLN A 298 2.64 -14.95 -11.10
N ARG A 299 3.59 -15.24 -12.02
CA ARG A 299 3.91 -16.63 -12.41
C ARG A 299 4.45 -17.45 -11.24
N ALA A 300 5.25 -16.84 -10.36
CA ALA A 300 5.77 -17.51 -9.18
C ALA A 300 4.65 -17.86 -8.18
N LEU A 301 3.71 -16.94 -7.94
CA LEU A 301 2.55 -17.21 -7.10
C LEU A 301 1.65 -18.30 -7.70
N LEU A 302 1.43 -18.28 -9.02
CA LEU A 302 0.69 -19.33 -9.71
C LEU A 302 1.37 -20.70 -9.54
N HIS A 303 2.68 -20.76 -9.70
CA HIS A 303 3.45 -21.99 -9.48
C HIS A 303 3.35 -22.44 -8.01
N ALA A 304 3.54 -21.53 -7.06
CA ALA A 304 3.46 -21.80 -5.62
C ALA A 304 2.07 -22.30 -5.19
N LEU A 305 0.99 -21.81 -5.80
CA LEU A 305 -0.36 -22.33 -5.61
C LEU A 305 -0.51 -23.75 -6.15
N ARG A 306 0.02 -24.04 -7.36
CA ARG A 306 -0.07 -25.36 -7.99
C ARG A 306 0.74 -26.43 -7.26
N THR A 307 1.86 -26.04 -6.64
CA THR A 307 2.75 -26.92 -5.88
C THR A 307 2.43 -26.94 -4.39
N SER A 308 1.35 -26.27 -3.96
CA SER A 308 0.97 -26.13 -2.54
C SER A 308 2.07 -25.51 -1.65
N THR A 309 3.03 -24.77 -2.25
CA THR A 309 4.04 -24.00 -1.51
C THR A 309 3.42 -22.83 -0.76
N ILE A 310 2.31 -22.28 -1.28
CA ILE A 310 1.40 -21.35 -0.59
C ILE A 310 0.01 -22.00 -0.50
N SER A 311 -0.67 -21.76 0.62
CA SER A 311 -2.01 -22.29 0.85
C SER A 311 -3.02 -21.60 -0.10
N ARG A 312 -3.85 -22.42 -0.77
CA ARG A 312 -4.96 -21.92 -1.56
C ARG A 312 -5.98 -21.19 -0.67
N ALA A 313 -6.34 -21.75 0.48
CA ALA A 313 -7.27 -21.13 1.43
C ALA A 313 -6.79 -19.76 1.91
N SER A 314 -5.51 -19.64 2.34
CA SER A 314 -4.91 -18.37 2.72
C SER A 314 -4.90 -17.34 1.57
N SER A 315 -4.68 -17.80 0.34
CA SER A 315 -4.74 -16.93 -0.85
C SER A 315 -6.17 -16.49 -1.16
N GLU A 316 -7.15 -17.35 -0.95
CA GLU A 316 -8.57 -17.00 -1.09
C GLU A 316 -9.01 -15.96 -0.07
N GLU A 317 -8.56 -16.07 1.19
CA GLU A 317 -8.81 -15.06 2.22
C GLU A 317 -8.20 -13.70 1.86
N SER A 318 -6.95 -13.70 1.37
CA SER A 318 -6.29 -12.47 0.91
C SER A 318 -7.04 -11.82 -0.25
N VAL A 319 -7.40 -12.60 -1.26
CA VAL A 319 -8.15 -12.11 -2.43
C VAL A 319 -9.55 -11.68 -2.04
N GLN A 320 -10.20 -12.33 -1.06
CA GLN A 320 -11.50 -11.90 -0.56
C GLN A 320 -11.44 -10.49 0.02
N ARG A 321 -10.41 -10.18 0.84
CA ARG A 321 -10.21 -8.81 1.37
C ARG A 321 -10.02 -7.79 0.25
N VAL A 322 -9.20 -8.12 -0.75
CA VAL A 322 -8.95 -7.25 -1.91
C VAL A 322 -10.23 -6.99 -2.71
N LEU A 323 -11.02 -8.03 -3.00
CA LEU A 323 -12.28 -7.89 -3.75
C LEU A 323 -13.34 -7.16 -2.95
N SER A 324 -13.40 -7.33 -1.62
CA SER A 324 -14.29 -6.54 -0.76
C SER A 324 -13.93 -5.06 -0.83
N LEU A 325 -12.65 -4.69 -0.69
CA LEU A 325 -12.21 -3.30 -0.82
C LEU A 325 -12.58 -2.70 -2.19
N ARG A 326 -12.36 -3.46 -3.28
CA ARG A 326 -12.74 -3.01 -4.65
C ARG A 326 -14.25 -2.81 -4.78
N HIS A 327 -15.04 -3.70 -4.19
CA HIS A 327 -16.50 -3.58 -4.18
C HIS A 327 -16.96 -2.34 -3.42
N ASP A 328 -16.47 -2.12 -2.20
CA ASP A 328 -16.82 -0.96 -1.36
C ASP A 328 -16.50 0.36 -2.06
N LEU A 329 -15.33 0.44 -2.71
CA LEU A 329 -14.92 1.59 -3.52
C LEU A 329 -15.83 1.80 -4.74
N SER A 330 -16.41 0.74 -5.31
CA SER A 330 -17.36 0.86 -6.41
C SER A 330 -18.70 1.45 -5.99
N GLN A 331 -19.10 1.29 -4.72
CA GLN A 331 -20.34 1.83 -4.17
C GLN A 331 -20.20 3.30 -3.73
N SER A 332 -18.97 3.75 -3.48
CA SER A 332 -18.66 5.12 -3.04
C SER A 332 -18.48 6.11 -4.20
N GLY A 333 -18.72 5.66 -5.45
CA GLY A 333 -18.45 6.35 -6.70
C GLY A 333 -19.54 7.31 -7.19
#